data_e3e5a7801ef873d4fe4fad37cc0ca95b
#
_entry.id   e3e5a7801ef873d4fe4fad37cc0ca95b
#
_cell.length_a   1.000
_cell.length_b   1.000
_cell.length_c   1.000
_cell.angle_alpha   90.00
_cell.angle_beta   90.00
_cell.angle_gamma   90.00
#
_symmetry.space_group_name_H-M   'P 1'
#
loop_
_entity.id
_entity.type
_entity.pdbx_description
1 polymer ?
#
loop_
_entity_poly.entity_id
_entity_poly.type
_entity_poly.pdbx_seq_one_letter_code
_entity_poly.pdbx_strand_id
1 'polypeptide(L)'
;MYKRQGANSPTTLSADKILRDNGVLLIPDILANAGGVTASYFEWVQNTQNYLWKEKELHDRLIDVLTSAFEEIWIISEKNKVDLRTAALIKGIKKVAAAKLTRGLFP
;
A
#
# COMPACT_ATOMS: atom_id res chain seq x y z
N MET A 1 -12.06 -8.63 -15.61
CA MET A 1 -10.95 -9.50 -15.10
C MET A 1 -10.12 -8.69 -14.15
N TYR A 2 -9.57 -9.31 -13.08
CA TYR A 2 -8.66 -8.62 -12.16
C TYR A 2 -7.42 -9.46 -11.90
N LYS A 3 -6.29 -8.79 -11.52
CA LYS A 3 -5.03 -9.43 -11.12
C LYS A 3 -4.53 -8.82 -9.81
N ARG A 4 -3.92 -9.65 -8.95
CA ARG A 4 -3.23 -9.25 -7.71
C ARG A 4 -1.77 -9.62 -7.82
N GLN A 5 -0.89 -8.68 -7.58
CA GLN A 5 0.55 -8.87 -7.68
C GLN A 5 1.15 -9.15 -6.30
N GLY A 6 1.36 -10.43 -5.97
CA GLY A 6 1.99 -10.82 -4.69
C GLY A 6 3.50 -10.59 -4.67
N ALA A 7 4.20 -10.82 -5.78
CA ALA A 7 5.64 -10.59 -5.89
C ALA A 7 5.94 -9.11 -6.17
N ASN A 8 7.13 -8.65 -5.77
CA ASN A 8 7.59 -7.29 -6.07
C ASN A 8 7.95 -7.15 -7.54
N SER A 9 7.47 -6.08 -8.19
CA SER A 9 7.73 -5.75 -9.58
C SER A 9 7.52 -6.92 -10.57
N PRO A 10 6.39 -7.66 -10.50
CA PRO A 10 6.21 -8.90 -11.27
C PRO A 10 5.92 -8.65 -12.75
N THR A 11 5.63 -7.41 -13.13
CA THR A 11 5.34 -7.00 -14.51
C THR A 11 6.21 -5.81 -14.91
N THR A 12 6.59 -5.78 -16.20
CA THR A 12 7.26 -4.61 -16.79
C THR A 12 6.27 -3.46 -16.99
N LEU A 13 6.76 -2.24 -17.14
CA LEU A 13 5.93 -1.07 -17.44
C LEU A 13 5.10 -1.25 -18.72
N SER A 14 5.66 -1.91 -19.73
CA SER A 14 4.96 -2.23 -20.98
C SER A 14 3.82 -3.23 -20.75
N ALA A 15 4.04 -4.26 -19.92
CA ALA A 15 3.03 -5.24 -19.58
C ALA A 15 1.89 -4.60 -18.75
N ASP A 16 2.21 -3.73 -17.79
CA ASP A 16 1.21 -2.98 -17.02
C ASP A 16 0.33 -2.13 -17.94
N LYS A 17 0.93 -1.49 -18.96
CA LYS A 17 0.18 -0.74 -19.96
C LYS A 17 -0.78 -1.63 -20.75
N ILE A 18 -0.31 -2.78 -21.24
CA ILE A 18 -1.14 -3.74 -21.98
C ILE A 18 -2.32 -4.23 -21.13
N LEU A 19 -2.08 -4.55 -19.86
CA LEU A 19 -3.13 -4.98 -18.93
C LEU A 19 -4.19 -3.91 -18.73
N ARG A 20 -3.78 -2.66 -18.54
CA ARG A 20 -4.67 -1.51 -18.41
C ARG A 20 -5.48 -1.28 -19.68
N ASP A 21 -4.82 -1.27 -20.84
CA ASP A 21 -5.48 -1.01 -22.15
C ASP A 21 -6.52 -2.12 -22.45
N ASN A 22 -6.35 -3.32 -21.89
CA ASN A 22 -7.33 -4.41 -21.95
C ASN A 22 -8.37 -4.39 -20.81
N GLY A 23 -8.47 -3.31 -20.04
CA GLY A 23 -9.46 -3.17 -18.98
C GLY A 23 -9.27 -4.13 -17.79
N VAL A 24 -8.06 -4.63 -17.56
CA VAL A 24 -7.75 -5.48 -16.41
C VAL A 24 -7.52 -4.62 -15.18
N LEU A 25 -8.35 -4.80 -14.14
CA LEU A 25 -8.11 -4.18 -12.84
C LEU A 25 -6.89 -4.84 -12.20
N LEU A 26 -5.83 -4.06 -12.00
CA LEU A 26 -4.58 -4.51 -11.41
C LEU A 26 -4.45 -3.97 -9.99
N ILE A 27 -4.43 -4.85 -8.98
CA ILE A 27 -4.03 -4.49 -7.61
C ILE A 27 -2.51 -4.60 -7.55
N PRO A 28 -1.79 -3.46 -7.41
CA PRO A 28 -0.34 -3.45 -7.51
C PRO A 28 0.33 -4.15 -6.32
N ASP A 29 1.54 -4.64 -6.56
CA ASP A 29 2.39 -5.33 -5.58
C ASP A 29 2.54 -4.55 -4.28
N ILE A 30 2.86 -3.26 -4.36
CA ILE A 30 3.04 -2.37 -3.19
C ILE A 30 1.81 -2.29 -2.28
N LEU A 31 0.65 -2.71 -2.75
CA LEU A 31 -0.59 -2.82 -1.97
C LEU A 31 -0.91 -4.28 -1.63
N ALA A 32 -0.83 -5.17 -2.61
CA ALA A 32 -1.24 -6.55 -2.46
C ALA A 32 -0.35 -7.36 -1.51
N ASN A 33 0.94 -7.01 -1.41
CA ASN A 33 1.91 -7.68 -0.53
C ASN A 33 2.28 -6.88 0.73
N ALA A 34 1.63 -5.75 0.98
CA ALA A 34 1.92 -4.87 2.12
C ALA A 34 1.64 -5.52 3.50
N GLY A 35 0.92 -6.64 3.54
CA GLY A 35 0.60 -7.35 4.78
C GLY A 35 1.85 -7.80 5.54
N GLY A 36 2.87 -8.30 4.84
CA GLY A 36 4.12 -8.76 5.45
C GLY A 36 4.85 -7.65 6.20
N VAL A 37 5.06 -6.51 5.56
CA VAL A 37 5.75 -5.36 6.21
C VAL A 37 4.91 -4.75 7.34
N THR A 38 3.59 -4.75 7.21
CA THR A 38 2.69 -4.27 8.26
C THR A 38 2.74 -5.19 9.49
N ALA A 39 2.75 -6.50 9.28
CA ALA A 39 2.90 -7.49 10.37
C ALA A 39 4.26 -7.33 11.08
N SER A 40 5.35 -7.15 10.33
CA SER A 40 6.68 -6.89 10.90
C SER A 40 6.73 -5.59 11.73
N TYR A 41 6.02 -4.55 11.29
CA TYR A 41 5.88 -3.33 12.08
C TYR A 41 5.13 -3.59 13.39
N PHE A 42 4.06 -4.37 13.38
CA PHE A 42 3.33 -4.73 14.59
C PHE A 42 4.17 -5.58 15.54
N GLU A 43 5.00 -6.49 15.01
CA GLU A 43 5.96 -7.24 15.81
C GLU A 43 6.95 -6.31 16.52
N TRP A 44 7.50 -5.35 15.79
CA TRP A 44 8.38 -4.34 16.37
C TRP A 44 7.70 -3.51 17.47
N VAL A 45 6.43 -3.09 17.25
CA VAL A 45 5.64 -2.35 18.25
C VAL A 45 5.46 -3.18 19.53
N GLN A 46 5.07 -4.47 19.41
CA GLN A 46 4.88 -5.37 20.53
C GLN A 46 6.20 -5.56 21.32
N ASN A 47 7.30 -5.75 20.60
CA ASN A 47 8.63 -5.89 21.21
C ASN A 47 9.04 -4.63 21.97
N THR A 48 8.78 -3.45 21.42
CA THR A 48 9.09 -2.17 22.07
C THR A 48 8.24 -1.93 23.32
N GLN A 49 6.99 -2.37 23.30
CA GLN A 49 6.05 -2.24 24.42
C GLN A 49 6.20 -3.36 25.46
N ASN A 50 6.97 -4.42 25.18
CA ASN A 50 7.02 -5.65 25.97
C ASN A 50 5.62 -6.25 26.25
N TYR A 51 4.73 -6.14 25.27
CA TYR A 51 3.36 -6.61 25.36
C TYR A 51 2.94 -7.33 24.08
N LEU A 52 2.54 -8.59 24.21
CA LEU A 52 2.11 -9.41 23.09
C LEU A 52 0.58 -9.30 22.89
N TRP A 53 0.18 -8.97 21.70
CA TRP A 53 -1.23 -8.95 21.31
C TRP A 53 -1.72 -10.39 21.04
N LYS A 54 -3.00 -10.61 21.22
CA LYS A 54 -3.64 -11.85 20.79
C LYS A 54 -3.66 -11.92 19.27
N GLU A 55 -3.58 -13.14 18.73
CA GLU A 55 -3.62 -13.39 17.29
C GLU A 55 -4.80 -12.69 16.60
N LYS A 56 -6.00 -12.79 17.20
CA LYS A 56 -7.19 -12.11 16.70
C LYS A 56 -7.02 -10.60 16.61
N GLU A 57 -6.44 -9.99 17.62
CA GLU A 57 -6.19 -8.54 17.64
C GLU A 57 -5.20 -8.12 16.55
N LEU A 58 -4.13 -8.90 16.37
CA LEU A 58 -3.16 -8.69 15.31
C LEU A 58 -3.82 -8.77 13.93
N HIS A 59 -4.65 -9.80 13.74
CA HIS A 59 -5.39 -10.02 12.48
C HIS A 59 -6.35 -8.87 12.17
N ASP A 60 -7.16 -8.46 13.14
CA ASP A 60 -8.14 -7.37 12.98
C ASP A 60 -7.42 -6.06 12.62
N ARG A 61 -6.34 -5.72 13.32
CA ARG A 61 -5.52 -4.53 13.02
C ARG A 61 -4.89 -4.59 11.63
N LEU A 62 -4.44 -5.76 11.20
CA LEU A 62 -3.86 -5.94 9.86
C LEU A 62 -4.90 -5.71 8.77
N ILE A 63 -6.10 -6.28 8.94
CA ILE A 63 -7.22 -6.06 8.01
C ILE A 63 -7.58 -4.59 7.95
N ASP A 64 -7.73 -3.91 9.08
CA ASP A 64 -8.09 -2.49 9.14
C ASP A 64 -7.07 -1.62 8.38
N VAL A 65 -5.78 -1.85 8.60
CA VAL A 65 -4.72 -1.08 7.91
C VAL A 65 -4.76 -1.32 6.40
N LEU A 66 -4.87 -2.58 5.96
CA LEU A 66 -4.87 -2.91 4.54
C LEU A 66 -6.14 -2.43 3.83
N THR A 67 -7.30 -2.56 4.47
CA THR A 67 -8.58 -2.08 3.94
C THR A 67 -8.57 -0.57 3.79
N SER A 68 -8.18 0.15 4.85
CA SER A 68 -8.07 1.61 4.81
C SER A 68 -7.09 2.07 3.71
N ALA A 69 -5.95 1.40 3.58
CA ALA A 69 -4.99 1.72 2.53
C ALA A 69 -5.56 1.50 1.13
N PHE A 70 -6.30 0.42 0.92
CA PHE A 70 -6.96 0.13 -0.36
C PHE A 70 -8.02 1.18 -0.68
N GLU A 71 -8.90 1.51 0.26
CA GLU A 71 -9.96 2.49 0.08
C GLU A 71 -9.41 3.88 -0.28
N GLU A 72 -8.38 4.34 0.41
CA GLU A 72 -7.75 5.62 0.09
C GLU A 72 -7.13 5.62 -1.32
N ILE A 73 -6.47 4.54 -1.71
CA ILE A 73 -5.88 4.41 -3.06
C ILE A 73 -7.00 4.35 -4.11
N TRP A 74 -8.09 3.65 -3.83
CA TRP A 74 -9.25 3.60 -4.71
C TRP A 74 -9.83 4.99 -4.96
N ILE A 75 -10.07 5.76 -3.89
CA ILE A 75 -10.57 7.14 -3.99
C ILE A 75 -9.62 8.02 -4.83
N ILE A 76 -8.31 7.90 -4.63
CA ILE A 76 -7.32 8.65 -5.42
C ILE A 76 -7.37 8.25 -6.91
N SER A 77 -7.49 6.96 -7.19
CA SER A 77 -7.61 6.40 -8.53
C SER A 77 -8.83 6.96 -9.27
N GLU A 78 -10.01 6.87 -8.65
CA GLU A 78 -11.27 7.39 -9.20
C GLU A 78 -11.21 8.91 -9.43
N LYS A 79 -10.77 9.65 -8.42
CA LYS A 79 -10.70 11.13 -8.48
C LYS A 79 -9.76 11.63 -9.58
N ASN A 80 -8.63 10.98 -9.76
CA ASN A 80 -7.60 11.42 -10.71
C ASN A 80 -7.67 10.66 -12.05
N LYS A 81 -8.56 9.68 -12.18
CA LYS A 81 -8.71 8.83 -13.38
C LYS A 81 -7.39 8.13 -13.75
N VAL A 82 -6.70 7.60 -12.76
CA VAL A 82 -5.43 6.88 -12.90
C VAL A 82 -5.56 5.44 -12.40
N ASP A 83 -4.65 4.56 -12.81
CA ASP A 83 -4.59 3.19 -12.29
C ASP A 83 -4.17 3.14 -10.81
N LEU A 84 -4.45 2.01 -10.13
CA LEU A 84 -4.18 1.85 -8.71
C LEU A 84 -2.69 1.96 -8.35
N ARG A 85 -1.76 1.57 -9.25
CA ARG A 85 -0.32 1.74 -9.02
C ARG A 85 0.05 3.21 -8.96
N THR A 86 -0.41 3.99 -9.95
CA THR A 86 -0.20 5.44 -9.99
C THR A 86 -0.84 6.11 -8.76
N ALA A 87 -2.05 5.72 -8.38
CA ALA A 87 -2.72 6.23 -7.18
C ALA A 87 -1.94 5.94 -5.90
N ALA A 88 -1.39 4.72 -5.76
CA ALA A 88 -0.55 4.34 -4.62
C ALA A 88 0.74 5.15 -4.56
N LEU A 89 1.40 5.38 -5.70
CA LEU A 89 2.58 6.25 -5.78
C LEU A 89 2.25 7.70 -5.41
N ILE A 90 1.14 8.25 -5.90
CA ILE A 90 0.68 9.59 -5.53
C ILE A 90 0.52 9.72 -4.01
N LYS A 91 -0.15 8.74 -3.36
CA LYS A 91 -0.33 8.73 -1.91
C LYS A 91 1.01 8.67 -1.17
N GLY A 92 1.87 7.73 -1.55
CA GLY A 92 3.17 7.53 -0.90
C GLY A 92 4.07 8.76 -1.01
N ILE A 93 4.22 9.30 -2.22
CA ILE A 93 5.04 10.49 -2.49
C ILE A 93 4.51 11.70 -1.72
N LYS A 94 3.20 11.94 -1.73
CA LYS A 94 2.58 13.04 -0.98
C LYS A 94 2.87 12.95 0.52
N LYS A 95 2.78 11.75 1.10
CA LYS A 95 3.04 11.54 2.53
C LYS A 95 4.50 11.83 2.89
N VAL A 96 5.44 11.34 2.09
CA VAL A 96 6.88 11.58 2.30
C VAL A 96 7.21 13.05 2.10
N ALA A 97 6.70 13.68 1.04
CA ALA A 97 6.92 15.10 0.76
C ALA A 97 6.38 16.00 1.89
N ALA A 98 5.18 15.73 2.38
CA ALA A 98 4.59 16.46 3.50
C ALA A 98 5.45 16.34 4.77
N ALA A 99 5.90 15.12 5.10
CA ALA A 99 6.77 14.91 6.25
C ALA A 99 8.11 15.69 6.11
N LYS A 100 8.71 15.68 4.91
CA LYS A 100 9.95 16.41 4.63
C LYS A 100 9.76 17.92 4.75
N LEU A 101 8.66 18.45 4.21
CA LEU A 101 8.35 19.88 4.31
C LEU A 101 8.12 20.32 5.76
N THR A 102 7.47 19.48 6.58
CA THR A 102 7.23 19.77 8.01
C THR A 102 8.51 19.72 8.82
N ARG A 103 9.41 18.78 8.54
CA ARG A 103 10.72 18.66 9.25
C ARG A 103 11.75 19.65 8.78
N GLY A 104 11.64 20.19 7.57
CA GLY A 104 12.67 20.97 6.92
C GLY A 104 13.77 20.11 6.28
N LEU A 105 14.80 20.77 5.72
CA LEU A 105 15.92 20.12 5.02
C LEU A 105 16.99 19.60 5.99
N PHE A 106 17.01 20.09 7.22
CA PHE A 106 17.96 19.71 8.26
C PHE A 106 17.19 19.33 9.54
N PRO A 107 17.66 18.31 10.28
CA PRO A 107 17.09 17.95 11.58
C PRO A 107 17.32 19.05 12.62
#